data_5c308cc86b1a24f3433847f422c19855
#
_entry.id   5c308cc86b1a24f3433847f422c19855
#
_cell.length_a   1.000
_cell.length_b   1.000
_cell.length_c   1.000
_cell.angle_alpha   90.00
_cell.angle_beta   90.00
_cell.angle_gamma   90.00
#
_symmetry.space_group_name_H-M   'P 1'
#
loop_
_entity.id
_entity.type
_entity.pdbx_description
1 polymer ?
#
loop_
_entity_poly.entity_id
_entity_poly.type
_entity_poly.pdbx_seq_one_letter_code
_entity_poly.pdbx_strand_id
1 'polypeptide(L)'
;ILKKSDVVDAGALGFVLIIQGWLNSFQKSTKIQSHHLNISYEHSKIEALKKDIDFTITNKFCTECSIVGSNINRLELKEMVKNLGDSMVVAGTKDRVKIHIHTNTPAKLYKICSIYGKVVDRKVDDMTKQEHTVHHTGSSGISIVVDSGADIPEDYIDDIEVVPVRYSFGNQQHIDKVTQTSENFYKQMAIDSNHPKTSQPTPGDFSKIYNFISSHYDSIVSIHLSKKISGTYQSGVNAAKKIKVKNIEIIDSYNASVGLGLLAMYAVDLRRDGKSFNQIISMVKEKRDKTHVFLVLDDLKYIVKGGRLPAKIKTIADLFRLRPVIGTKNEGQLKARGVLWGRSNMESKFANFLGSKINNNFNYRIMIAHANSLKKGNRLLELLLKKHTNIKEHYLVELGGALGAHSGPQALSIGIQEIN
;
A
#
# COMPACT_ATOMS: atom_id res chain seq x y z
N ILE A 1 29.05 9.96 5.26
CA ILE A 1 28.12 9.41 6.26
C ILE A 1 28.82 8.30 7.04
N LEU A 2 29.21 7.19 6.41
CA LEU A 2 29.84 6.03 7.07
C LEU A 2 31.07 6.40 7.93
N LYS A 3 31.94 7.29 7.40
CA LYS A 3 33.13 7.78 8.14
C LYS A 3 32.77 8.61 9.38
N LYS A 4 31.60 9.30 9.41
CA LYS A 4 31.12 10.04 10.59
C LYS A 4 30.52 9.13 11.65
N SER A 5 30.04 7.94 11.25
CA SER A 5 29.39 6.95 12.11
C SER A 5 30.34 5.83 12.53
N ASP A 6 31.61 5.91 12.14
CA ASP A 6 32.66 4.88 12.43
C ASP A 6 32.24 3.44 12.10
N VAL A 7 31.42 3.30 11.03
CA VAL A 7 30.95 2.00 10.50
C VAL A 7 31.49 1.74 9.13
N VAL A 8 31.70 0.47 8.82
CA VAL A 8 32.16 0.01 7.49
C VAL A 8 30.93 -0.45 6.69
N ASP A 9 30.87 -0.05 5.41
CA ASP A 9 29.89 -0.59 4.47
C ASP A 9 30.11 -2.10 4.29
N ALA A 10 29.12 -2.92 4.68
CA ALA A 10 29.22 -4.38 4.61
C ALA A 10 29.43 -4.88 3.18
N GLY A 11 28.86 -4.20 2.18
CA GLY A 11 29.06 -4.49 0.76
C GLY A 11 30.47 -4.16 0.29
N ALA A 12 31.01 -3.00 0.71
CA ALA A 12 32.37 -2.60 0.42
C ALA A 12 33.40 -3.56 1.07
N LEU A 13 33.15 -3.95 2.33
CA LEU A 13 34.00 -4.94 3.02
C LEU A 13 33.96 -6.29 2.30
N GLY A 14 32.78 -6.78 1.91
CA GLY A 14 32.61 -8.01 1.16
C GLY A 14 33.36 -7.97 -0.17
N PHE A 15 33.31 -6.84 -0.88
CA PHE A 15 34.10 -6.65 -2.13
C PHE A 15 35.59 -6.70 -1.88
N VAL A 16 36.10 -6.03 -0.84
CA VAL A 16 37.54 -6.09 -0.47
C VAL A 16 37.97 -7.52 -0.17
N LEU A 17 37.16 -8.28 0.57
CA LEU A 17 37.45 -9.69 0.88
C LEU A 17 37.49 -10.57 -0.38
N ILE A 18 36.62 -10.32 -1.37
CA ILE A 18 36.64 -11.02 -2.67
C ILE A 18 37.96 -10.71 -3.41
N ILE A 19 38.34 -9.44 -3.51
CA ILE A 19 39.58 -9.02 -4.16
C ILE A 19 40.81 -9.61 -3.44
N GLN A 20 40.80 -9.60 -2.11
CA GLN A 20 41.85 -10.22 -1.30
C GLN A 20 41.95 -11.72 -1.56
N GLY A 21 40.83 -12.42 -1.67
CA GLY A 21 40.78 -13.84 -2.03
C GLY A 21 41.39 -14.11 -3.42
N TRP A 22 41.07 -13.26 -4.39
CA TRP A 22 41.67 -13.35 -5.73
C TRP A 22 43.19 -13.10 -5.71
N LEU A 23 43.66 -12.06 -5.03
CA LEU A 23 45.09 -11.77 -4.89
C LEU A 23 45.85 -12.93 -4.23
N ASN A 24 45.30 -13.50 -3.17
CA ASN A 24 45.88 -14.67 -2.49
C ASN A 24 45.93 -15.90 -3.41
N SER A 25 44.92 -16.08 -4.27
CA SER A 25 44.87 -17.14 -5.28
C SER A 25 45.96 -16.99 -6.36
N PHE A 26 46.27 -15.76 -6.78
CA PHE A 26 47.34 -15.48 -7.76
C PHE A 26 48.74 -15.58 -7.18
N GLN A 27 48.93 -15.40 -5.86
CA GLN A 27 50.24 -15.42 -5.20
C GLN A 27 50.75 -16.83 -4.89
N LYS A 28 50.30 -17.89 -5.58
CA LYS A 28 50.76 -19.29 -5.47
C LYS A 28 51.34 -19.65 -4.10
N SER A 29 50.61 -19.44 -3.05
CA SER A 29 50.97 -19.91 -1.71
C SER A 29 50.23 -21.22 -1.43
N THR A 30 51.00 -22.30 -1.49
CA THR A 30 50.57 -23.69 -1.34
C THR A 30 50.22 -24.07 0.09
N LYS A 31 49.47 -23.30 0.81
CA LYS A 31 48.79 -23.72 2.02
C LYS A 31 47.60 -22.79 2.26
N ILE A 32 46.40 -23.29 1.95
CA ILE A 32 45.16 -22.72 2.48
C ILE A 32 45.12 -23.07 3.96
N GLN A 33 45.71 -22.24 4.81
CA GLN A 33 45.32 -22.19 6.21
C GLN A 33 44.00 -21.45 6.23
N SER A 34 42.94 -22.14 6.65
CA SER A 34 41.67 -21.53 7.00
C SER A 34 41.92 -20.59 8.20
N HIS A 35 42.34 -19.36 7.90
CA HIS A 35 42.21 -18.30 8.88
C HIS A 35 40.71 -18.07 9.08
N HIS A 36 40.16 -18.73 10.09
CA HIS A 36 38.96 -18.21 10.74
C HIS A 36 39.29 -16.79 11.18
N LEU A 37 38.91 -15.80 10.37
CA LEU A 37 38.82 -14.44 10.81
C LEU A 37 37.77 -14.45 11.92
N ASN A 38 38.24 -14.62 13.16
CA ASN A 38 37.43 -14.29 14.35
C ASN A 38 37.25 -12.77 14.33
N ILE A 39 36.29 -12.32 13.50
CA ILE A 39 35.73 -10.99 13.61
C ILE A 39 34.76 -11.11 14.80
N SER A 40 35.32 -11.11 16.01
CA SER A 40 34.54 -10.82 17.21
C SER A 40 34.19 -9.34 17.15
N TYR A 41 33.17 -8.99 16.36
CA TYR A 41 32.50 -7.73 16.56
C TYR A 41 31.84 -7.80 17.93
N GLU A 42 32.43 -7.09 18.89
CA GLU A 42 31.82 -6.92 20.19
C GLU A 42 30.40 -6.35 20.00
N HIS A 43 29.38 -7.16 20.25
CA HIS A 43 27.98 -6.75 20.21
C HIS A 43 27.72 -5.48 21.05
N SER A 44 28.54 -5.25 22.09
CA SER A 44 28.53 -4.06 22.93
C SER A 44 28.81 -2.74 22.18
N LYS A 45 29.63 -2.74 21.12
CA LYS A 45 29.86 -1.53 20.32
C LYS A 45 28.69 -1.19 19.37
N ILE A 46 27.94 -2.20 18.92
CA ILE A 46 26.77 -2.01 18.07
C ILE A 46 25.60 -1.40 18.89
N GLU A 47 25.46 -1.79 20.15
CA GLU A 47 24.44 -1.21 21.05
C GLU A 47 24.80 0.22 21.48
N ALA A 48 26.08 0.55 21.65
CA ALA A 48 26.50 1.91 21.98
C ALA A 48 26.30 2.88 20.80
N LEU A 49 26.47 2.41 19.56
CA LEU A 49 26.23 3.19 18.34
C LEU A 49 24.73 3.48 18.04
N LYS A 50 23.82 2.70 18.62
CA LYS A 50 22.39 2.91 18.51
C LYS A 50 21.85 4.09 19.32
N LYS A 51 22.62 4.63 20.26
CA LYS A 51 22.15 5.66 21.19
C LYS A 51 22.31 7.12 20.76
N ASP A 52 23.16 7.43 19.77
CA ASP A 52 23.56 8.84 19.52
C ASP A 52 23.47 9.32 18.07
N ILE A 53 22.79 8.59 17.17
CA ILE A 53 22.60 9.08 15.79
C ILE A 53 21.10 9.32 15.58
N ASP A 54 20.70 10.54 15.88
CA ASP A 54 19.38 11.07 15.50
C ASP A 54 19.37 11.27 13.97
N PHE A 55 19.14 10.19 13.22
CA PHE A 55 18.92 10.24 11.78
C PHE A 55 17.50 10.76 11.51
N THR A 56 17.33 12.06 11.47
CA THR A 56 16.10 12.62 10.93
C THR A 56 16.04 12.31 9.43
N ILE A 57 15.14 11.40 9.06
CA ILE A 57 14.81 11.10 7.66
C ILE A 57 14.13 12.33 7.08
N THR A 58 14.86 13.13 6.31
CA THR A 58 14.35 14.32 5.64
C THR A 58 13.60 13.97 4.36
N ASN A 59 14.00 12.91 3.67
CA ASN A 59 13.40 12.40 2.45
C ASN A 59 12.81 11.00 2.68
N LYS A 60 11.49 10.93 2.66
CA LYS A 60 10.72 9.76 3.06
C LYS A 60 10.97 8.51 2.20
N PHE A 61 11.19 8.67 0.90
CA PHE A 61 11.21 7.56 -0.04
C PHE A 61 12.59 7.32 -0.64
N CYS A 62 13.12 6.10 -0.45
CA CYS A 62 14.20 5.55 -1.27
C CYS A 62 13.63 5.16 -2.63
N THR A 63 14.01 5.90 -3.68
CA THR A 63 13.42 5.78 -5.01
C THR A 63 14.46 5.36 -6.02
N GLU A 64 14.17 4.30 -6.78
CA GLU A 64 15.03 3.78 -7.84
C GLU A 64 14.26 3.58 -9.14
N CYS A 65 14.95 3.73 -10.27
CA CYS A 65 14.47 3.25 -11.56
C CYS A 65 15.65 3.02 -12.53
N SER A 66 15.36 2.29 -13.60
CA SER A 66 16.22 2.20 -14.78
C SER A 66 15.61 2.98 -15.94
N ILE A 67 16.42 3.70 -16.67
CA ILE A 67 16.03 4.40 -17.91
C ILE A 67 16.67 3.64 -19.06
N VAL A 68 15.85 3.22 -20.01
CA VAL A 68 16.31 2.57 -21.26
C VAL A 68 16.02 3.53 -22.40
N GLY A 69 17.09 3.94 -23.11
CA GLY A 69 17.02 4.92 -24.19
C GLY A 69 18.22 4.82 -25.12
N SER A 70 18.46 5.84 -25.91
CA SER A 70 19.64 5.95 -26.74
C SER A 70 20.41 7.23 -26.39
N ASN A 71 21.71 7.12 -26.19
CA ASN A 71 22.61 8.24 -25.93
C ASN A 71 22.21 9.13 -24.72
N ILE A 72 21.82 8.51 -23.60
CA ILE A 72 21.40 9.21 -22.38
C ILE A 72 22.56 10.02 -21.79
N ASN A 73 22.38 11.34 -21.67
CA ASN A 73 23.34 12.22 -21.02
C ASN A 73 23.18 12.15 -19.49
N ARG A 74 24.07 11.38 -18.85
CA ARG A 74 24.02 11.15 -17.39
C ARG A 74 24.32 12.41 -16.57
N LEU A 75 25.18 13.31 -17.09
CA LEU A 75 25.52 14.54 -16.37
C LEU A 75 24.32 15.49 -16.37
N GLU A 76 23.67 15.66 -17.50
CA GLU A 76 22.45 16.45 -17.61
C GLU A 76 21.32 15.89 -16.74
N LEU A 77 21.08 14.57 -16.81
CA LEU A 77 20.10 13.89 -15.96
C LEU A 77 20.40 14.17 -14.47
N LYS A 78 21.68 14.06 -14.06
CA LYS A 78 22.11 14.31 -12.68
C LYS A 78 21.79 15.74 -12.25
N GLU A 79 22.06 16.74 -13.10
CA GLU A 79 21.75 18.14 -12.82
C GLU A 79 20.25 18.38 -12.69
N MET A 80 19.44 17.77 -13.55
CA MET A 80 17.97 17.91 -13.53
C MET A 80 17.31 17.35 -12.26
N VAL A 81 17.91 16.35 -11.62
CA VAL A 81 17.33 15.67 -10.47
C VAL A 81 17.98 16.02 -9.13
N LYS A 82 19.12 16.70 -9.11
CA LYS A 82 19.91 17.00 -7.91
C LYS A 82 19.14 17.69 -6.78
N ASN A 83 18.15 18.52 -7.13
CA ASN A 83 17.35 19.27 -6.17
C ASN A 83 16.07 18.53 -5.74
N LEU A 84 15.88 17.27 -6.15
CA LEU A 84 14.72 16.46 -5.75
C LEU A 84 14.88 15.74 -4.42
N GLY A 85 16.12 15.64 -3.92
CA GLY A 85 16.41 14.91 -2.70
C GLY A 85 17.91 14.76 -2.44
N ASP A 86 18.27 13.77 -1.64
CA ASP A 86 19.65 13.48 -1.24
C ASP A 86 20.05 12.04 -1.61
N SER A 87 21.29 11.63 -1.22
CA SER A 87 21.82 10.27 -1.42
C SER A 87 21.75 9.76 -2.87
N MET A 88 21.90 10.69 -3.83
CA MET A 88 21.69 10.41 -5.24
C MET A 88 22.88 9.68 -5.89
N VAL A 89 22.55 8.59 -6.58
CA VAL A 89 23.47 7.82 -7.44
C VAL A 89 22.89 7.70 -8.84
N VAL A 90 23.69 8.09 -9.86
CA VAL A 90 23.34 7.92 -11.29
C VAL A 90 24.46 7.10 -11.94
N ALA A 91 24.16 5.87 -12.34
CA ALA A 91 25.11 4.91 -12.87
C ALA A 91 24.57 4.20 -14.12
N GLY A 92 25.46 3.70 -14.96
CA GLY A 92 25.10 2.91 -16.15
C GLY A 92 25.82 3.34 -17.43
N THR A 93 25.30 2.87 -18.57
CA THR A 93 25.78 3.13 -19.92
C THR A 93 25.00 4.26 -20.60
N LYS A 94 25.33 4.57 -21.86
CA LYS A 94 24.56 5.53 -22.68
C LYS A 94 23.16 5.03 -23.03
N ASP A 95 22.91 3.72 -22.97
CA ASP A 95 21.64 3.13 -23.40
C ASP A 95 20.81 2.62 -22.22
N ARG A 96 21.42 2.47 -21.04
CA ARG A 96 20.73 2.08 -19.82
C ARG A 96 21.35 2.76 -18.61
N VAL A 97 20.58 3.60 -17.94
CA VAL A 97 21.00 4.33 -16.74
C VAL A 97 20.11 3.92 -15.57
N LYS A 98 20.73 3.57 -14.43
CA LYS A 98 20.04 3.37 -13.16
C LYS A 98 20.22 4.63 -12.32
N ILE A 99 19.13 5.07 -11.69
CA ILE A 99 19.12 6.16 -10.73
C ILE A 99 18.59 5.66 -9.40
N HIS A 100 19.24 6.11 -8.32
CA HIS A 100 18.84 5.97 -6.93
C HIS A 100 18.87 7.34 -6.29
N ILE A 101 17.84 7.70 -5.51
CA ILE A 101 17.75 8.96 -4.78
C ILE A 101 16.76 8.82 -3.62
N HIS A 102 17.06 9.47 -2.49
CA HIS A 102 16.08 9.66 -1.43
C HIS A 102 15.30 10.94 -1.70
N THR A 103 13.97 10.85 -1.82
CA THR A 103 13.12 11.99 -2.22
C THR A 103 11.72 11.89 -1.64
N ASN A 104 11.09 13.04 -1.43
CA ASN A 104 9.67 13.13 -1.08
C ASN A 104 8.74 13.14 -2.31
N THR A 105 9.31 13.17 -3.53
CA THR A 105 8.55 13.32 -4.78
C THR A 105 8.92 12.29 -5.84
N PRO A 106 8.71 10.97 -5.61
CA PRO A 106 9.05 9.91 -6.57
C PRO A 106 8.44 10.12 -7.96
N ALA A 107 7.20 10.62 -8.03
CA ALA A 107 6.52 10.90 -9.29
C ALA A 107 7.26 11.94 -10.15
N LYS A 108 7.80 13.00 -9.52
CA LYS A 108 8.55 14.06 -10.20
C LYS A 108 9.86 13.49 -10.76
N LEU A 109 10.54 12.62 -10.00
CA LEU A 109 11.72 11.90 -10.47
C LEU A 109 11.40 11.10 -11.73
N TYR A 110 10.37 10.25 -11.71
CA TYR A 110 10.02 9.42 -12.85
C TYR A 110 9.59 10.23 -14.07
N LYS A 111 8.91 11.37 -13.86
CA LYS A 111 8.56 12.31 -14.95
C LYS A 111 9.81 12.88 -15.62
N ILE A 112 10.81 13.31 -14.86
CA ILE A 112 12.07 13.80 -15.43
C ILE A 112 12.81 12.66 -16.15
N CYS A 113 12.92 11.49 -15.51
CA CYS A 113 13.57 10.33 -16.13
C CYS A 113 12.91 9.92 -17.45
N SER A 114 11.61 10.09 -17.61
CA SER A 114 10.88 9.75 -18.84
C SER A 114 11.23 10.63 -20.05
N ILE A 115 11.86 11.79 -19.84
CA ILE A 115 12.35 12.66 -20.91
C ILE A 115 13.55 12.00 -21.63
N TYR A 116 14.34 11.23 -20.89
CA TYR A 116 15.58 10.58 -21.39
C TYR A 116 15.38 9.18 -21.95
N GLY A 117 14.18 8.59 -21.77
CA GLY A 117 13.87 7.27 -22.29
C GLY A 117 12.76 6.55 -21.51
N LYS A 118 12.59 5.26 -21.81
CA LYS A 118 11.60 4.42 -21.14
C LYS A 118 12.02 4.12 -19.71
N VAL A 119 11.22 4.54 -18.73
CA VAL A 119 11.45 4.25 -17.32
C VAL A 119 10.92 2.86 -16.97
N VAL A 120 11.84 2.00 -16.51
CA VAL A 120 11.56 0.61 -16.11
C VAL A 120 12.12 0.34 -14.70
N ASP A 121 11.85 -0.84 -14.14
CA ASP A 121 12.38 -1.29 -12.83
C ASP A 121 12.14 -0.28 -11.69
N ARG A 122 10.94 0.32 -11.67
CA ARG A 122 10.57 1.31 -10.66
C ARG A 122 10.45 0.67 -9.29
N LYS A 123 11.16 1.24 -8.31
CA LYS A 123 11.14 0.83 -6.92
C LYS A 123 10.99 2.07 -6.03
N VAL A 124 10.14 1.99 -5.04
CA VAL A 124 9.98 3.01 -4.00
C VAL A 124 9.80 2.28 -2.68
N ASP A 125 10.69 2.56 -1.73
CA ASP A 125 10.61 2.04 -0.37
C ASP A 125 10.40 3.23 0.58
N ASP A 126 9.44 3.12 1.51
CA ASP A 126 9.19 4.11 2.54
C ASP A 126 10.19 3.90 3.69
N MET A 127 11.15 4.81 3.83
CA MET A 127 12.22 4.68 4.82
C MET A 127 11.75 4.99 6.23
N THR A 128 10.74 5.86 6.39
CA THR A 128 10.18 6.15 7.71
C THR A 128 9.46 4.94 8.26
N LYS A 129 8.71 4.21 7.42
CA LYS A 129 8.11 2.93 7.82
C LYS A 129 9.15 1.86 8.14
N GLN A 130 10.25 1.81 7.38
CA GLN A 130 11.35 0.87 7.69
C GLN A 130 11.99 1.19 9.03
N GLU A 131 12.20 2.46 9.35
CA GLU A 131 12.71 2.91 10.65
C GLU A 131 11.74 2.55 11.79
N HIS A 132 10.44 2.87 11.63
CA HIS A 132 9.40 2.49 12.56
C HIS A 132 9.38 0.98 12.82
N THR A 133 9.49 0.15 11.78
CA THR A 133 9.52 -1.30 11.90
C THR A 133 10.73 -1.79 12.70
N VAL A 134 11.90 -1.18 12.49
CA VAL A 134 13.13 -1.53 13.21
C VAL A 134 13.06 -1.13 14.69
N HIS A 135 12.46 0.01 15.02
CA HIS A 135 12.36 0.52 16.39
C HIS A 135 11.14 -0.02 17.16
N HIS A 136 10.08 -0.40 16.48
CA HIS A 136 8.87 -0.99 17.06
C HIS A 136 8.94 -2.51 17.11
N THR A 137 9.95 -3.07 17.78
CA THR A 137 9.85 -4.43 18.35
C THR A 137 8.84 -4.40 19.50
N GLY A 138 7.60 -4.05 19.15
CA GLY A 138 6.50 -3.96 20.10
C GLY A 138 6.22 -5.33 20.74
N SER A 139 5.67 -5.32 21.91
CA SER A 139 5.45 -6.43 22.85
C SER A 139 4.74 -7.68 22.30
N SER A 140 4.23 -7.70 21.08
CA SER A 140 3.46 -8.84 20.54
C SER A 140 4.14 -9.60 19.38
N GLY A 141 5.19 -9.08 18.76
CA GLY A 141 5.86 -9.72 17.62
C GLY A 141 4.95 -10.06 16.42
N ILE A 142 3.78 -9.39 16.29
CA ILE A 142 2.80 -9.63 15.23
C ILE A 142 2.70 -8.40 14.32
N SER A 143 2.96 -8.55 13.01
CA SER A 143 2.74 -7.51 12.01
C SER A 143 1.40 -7.69 11.31
N ILE A 144 0.70 -6.57 11.08
CA ILE A 144 -0.54 -6.51 10.30
C ILE A 144 -0.20 -5.97 8.90
N VAL A 145 -0.55 -6.73 7.86
CA VAL A 145 -0.26 -6.39 6.46
C VAL A 145 -1.55 -6.31 5.66
N VAL A 146 -1.64 -5.31 4.79
CA VAL A 146 -2.74 -5.19 3.82
C VAL A 146 -2.20 -4.87 2.42
N ASP A 147 -3.04 -4.86 1.41
CA ASP A 147 -2.73 -4.20 0.14
C ASP A 147 -3.30 -2.77 0.09
N SER A 148 -2.81 -1.92 -0.83
CA SER A 148 -3.23 -0.52 -0.91
C SER A 148 -4.69 -0.31 -1.35
N GLY A 149 -5.41 -1.38 -1.67
CA GLY A 149 -6.86 -1.37 -1.81
C GLY A 149 -7.59 -1.19 -0.47
N ALA A 150 -6.89 -1.24 0.67
CA ALA A 150 -7.38 -0.77 1.97
C ALA A 150 -7.26 0.74 2.04
N ASP A 151 -8.35 1.43 2.38
CA ASP A 151 -8.29 2.83 2.78
C ASP A 151 -8.21 2.88 4.30
N ILE A 152 -7.15 3.52 4.83
CA ILE A 152 -6.75 3.47 6.24
C ILE A 152 -6.64 4.92 6.74
N PRO A 153 -7.18 5.26 7.92
CA PRO A 153 -7.01 6.58 8.53
C PRO A 153 -5.58 6.76 9.06
N GLU A 154 -5.14 8.01 9.19
CA GLU A 154 -3.77 8.35 9.64
C GLU A 154 -3.40 7.70 10.98
N ASP A 155 -4.32 7.62 11.93
CA ASP A 155 -4.09 7.05 13.27
C ASP A 155 -3.68 5.57 13.27
N TYR A 156 -3.83 4.88 12.14
CA TYR A 156 -3.51 3.46 11.98
C TYR A 156 -2.43 3.18 10.94
N ILE A 157 -1.98 4.22 10.19
CA ILE A 157 -1.11 4.01 9.04
C ILE A 157 0.27 3.47 9.41
N ASP A 158 0.77 3.81 10.60
CA ASP A 158 2.08 3.38 11.09
C ASP A 158 2.06 1.98 11.67
N ASP A 159 0.89 1.48 12.06
CA ASP A 159 0.69 0.13 12.60
C ASP A 159 0.46 -0.95 11.54
N ILE A 160 0.29 -0.53 10.27
CA ILE A 160 -0.12 -1.41 9.18
C ILE A 160 0.88 -1.31 8.02
N GLU A 161 1.43 -2.45 7.64
CA GLU A 161 2.26 -2.56 6.45
C GLU A 161 1.42 -2.69 5.18
N VAL A 162 1.80 -1.97 4.13
CA VAL A 162 0.99 -1.91 2.91
C VAL A 162 1.76 -2.44 1.70
N VAL A 163 1.22 -3.48 1.05
CA VAL A 163 1.71 -3.96 -0.25
C VAL A 163 1.03 -3.16 -1.36
N PRO A 164 1.75 -2.33 -2.12
CA PRO A 164 1.11 -1.41 -3.05
C PRO A 164 0.61 -2.10 -4.32
N VAL A 165 -0.61 -1.81 -4.69
CA VAL A 165 -1.17 -2.07 -6.02
C VAL A 165 -0.54 -1.11 -7.02
N ARG A 166 -0.47 -1.47 -8.30
CA ARG A 166 -0.02 -0.59 -9.37
C ARG A 166 -1.18 -0.19 -10.28
N TYR A 167 -1.09 0.98 -10.86
CA TYR A 167 -1.96 1.40 -11.95
C TYR A 167 -1.17 2.13 -13.03
N SER A 168 -1.75 2.26 -14.22
CA SER A 168 -1.12 2.97 -15.33
C SER A 168 -2.12 3.77 -16.15
N PHE A 169 -1.71 4.96 -16.58
CA PHE A 169 -2.33 5.73 -17.66
C PHE A 169 -1.50 5.50 -18.93
N GLY A 170 -2.04 4.75 -19.88
CA GLY A 170 -1.27 4.31 -21.05
C GLY A 170 0.03 3.59 -20.62
N ASN A 171 1.18 4.14 -21.01
CA ASN A 171 2.51 3.60 -20.66
C ASN A 171 3.06 4.14 -19.33
N GLN A 172 2.40 5.12 -18.71
CA GLN A 172 2.85 5.71 -17.45
C GLN A 172 2.37 4.87 -16.27
N GLN A 173 3.28 4.16 -15.63
CA GLN A 173 2.98 3.34 -14.44
C GLN A 173 3.11 4.14 -13.14
N HIS A 174 2.26 3.84 -12.20
CA HIS A 174 2.25 4.40 -10.85
C HIS A 174 2.15 3.31 -9.79
N ILE A 175 2.71 3.59 -8.62
CA ILE A 175 2.55 2.80 -7.40
C ILE A 175 1.51 3.55 -6.55
N ASP A 176 0.40 2.86 -6.24
CA ASP A 176 -0.73 3.45 -5.55
C ASP A 176 -0.34 4.02 -4.19
N LYS A 177 -0.84 5.21 -3.88
CA LYS A 177 -0.58 5.98 -2.65
C LYS A 177 0.90 6.35 -2.40
N VAL A 178 1.80 6.06 -3.34
CA VAL A 178 3.24 6.30 -3.21
C VAL A 178 3.76 7.30 -4.24
N THR A 179 3.55 7.01 -5.54
CA THR A 179 4.13 7.84 -6.62
C THR A 179 3.24 9.00 -7.03
N GLN A 180 2.00 9.03 -6.57
CA GLN A 180 1.02 10.05 -6.89
C GLN A 180 0.00 10.15 -5.76
N THR A 181 -0.35 11.38 -5.37
CA THR A 181 -1.47 11.59 -4.42
C THR A 181 -2.79 11.27 -5.09
N SER A 182 -3.81 10.94 -4.30
CA SER A 182 -5.17 10.70 -4.82
C SER A 182 -5.71 11.92 -5.56
N GLU A 183 -5.47 13.13 -5.08
CA GLU A 183 -5.86 14.36 -5.75
C GLU A 183 -5.26 14.46 -7.17
N ASN A 184 -3.95 14.21 -7.31
CA ASN A 184 -3.27 14.24 -8.61
C ASN A 184 -3.74 13.11 -9.53
N PHE A 185 -4.03 11.93 -8.98
CA PHE A 185 -4.64 10.83 -9.72
C PHE A 185 -5.97 11.25 -10.35
N TYR A 186 -6.88 11.85 -9.58
CA TYR A 186 -8.18 12.30 -10.11
C TYR A 186 -8.06 13.47 -11.08
N LYS A 187 -7.11 14.39 -10.87
CA LYS A 187 -6.78 15.44 -11.85
C LYS A 187 -6.32 14.83 -13.18
N GLN A 188 -5.39 13.87 -13.14
CA GLN A 188 -4.92 13.18 -14.33
C GLN A 188 -6.04 12.40 -15.01
N MET A 189 -6.86 11.68 -14.23
CA MET A 189 -8.00 10.91 -14.74
C MET A 189 -9.05 11.78 -15.48
N ALA A 190 -9.14 13.06 -15.12
CA ALA A 190 -10.06 13.99 -15.76
C ALA A 190 -9.59 14.46 -17.15
N ILE A 191 -8.27 14.52 -17.39
CA ILE A 191 -7.66 15.07 -18.60
C ILE A 191 -7.03 14.02 -19.52
N ASP A 192 -6.64 12.84 -18.98
CA ASP A 192 -6.00 11.79 -19.77
C ASP A 192 -7.03 11.00 -20.57
N SER A 193 -6.77 10.82 -21.85
CA SER A 193 -7.62 10.02 -22.74
C SER A 193 -7.59 8.52 -22.41
N ASN A 194 -6.51 8.07 -21.76
CA ASN A 194 -6.36 6.68 -21.36
C ASN A 194 -7.06 6.42 -20.03
N HIS A 195 -8.01 5.50 -20.02
CA HIS A 195 -8.58 5.01 -18.78
C HIS A 195 -7.52 4.28 -17.95
N PRO A 196 -7.35 4.60 -16.65
CA PRO A 196 -6.35 3.94 -15.81
C PRO A 196 -6.62 2.45 -15.69
N LYS A 197 -5.57 1.63 -15.87
CA LYS A 197 -5.60 0.18 -15.70
C LYS A 197 -4.85 -0.21 -14.45
N THR A 198 -5.46 -1.05 -13.62
CA THR A 198 -4.83 -1.55 -12.38
C THR A 198 -4.19 -2.92 -12.61
N SER A 199 -3.11 -3.18 -11.90
CA SER A 199 -2.48 -4.49 -11.79
C SER A 199 -2.26 -4.85 -10.33
N GLN A 200 -2.62 -6.07 -9.97
CA GLN A 200 -2.38 -6.61 -8.62
C GLN A 200 -0.88 -6.66 -8.31
N PRO A 201 -0.48 -6.58 -7.03
CA PRO A 201 0.88 -6.85 -6.62
C PRO A 201 1.29 -8.27 -7.03
N THR A 202 2.54 -8.41 -7.46
CA THR A 202 3.09 -9.73 -7.81
C THR A 202 3.44 -10.53 -6.53
N PRO A 203 3.58 -11.87 -6.61
CA PRO A 203 4.13 -12.64 -5.49
C PRO A 203 5.53 -12.14 -5.05
N GLY A 204 6.32 -11.57 -5.98
CA GLY A 204 7.62 -10.96 -5.68
C GLY A 204 7.50 -9.71 -4.81
N ASP A 205 6.50 -8.86 -5.05
CA ASP A 205 6.24 -7.68 -4.22
C ASP A 205 5.89 -8.08 -2.78
N PHE A 206 5.03 -9.08 -2.62
CA PHE A 206 4.69 -9.67 -1.33
C PHE A 206 5.90 -10.30 -0.64
N SER A 207 6.67 -11.12 -1.38
CA SER A 207 7.86 -11.79 -0.82
C SER A 207 8.87 -10.79 -0.28
N LYS A 208 9.06 -9.65 -0.94
CA LYS A 208 9.96 -8.59 -0.48
C LYS A 208 9.51 -8.03 0.87
N ILE A 209 8.24 -7.70 1.01
CA ILE A 209 7.68 -7.14 2.24
C ILE A 209 7.67 -8.18 3.35
N TYR A 210 7.21 -9.40 3.08
CA TYR A 210 7.17 -10.45 4.09
C TYR A 210 8.57 -10.84 4.59
N ASN A 211 9.59 -10.92 3.70
CA ASN A 211 10.98 -11.17 4.11
C ASN A 211 11.52 -10.05 5.02
N PHE A 212 11.22 -8.79 4.71
CA PHE A 212 11.60 -7.66 5.55
C PHE A 212 10.91 -7.74 6.92
N ILE A 213 9.60 -7.96 6.95
CA ILE A 213 8.83 -8.08 8.19
C ILE A 213 9.31 -9.27 9.03
N SER A 214 9.59 -10.42 8.41
CA SER A 214 10.00 -11.65 9.11
C SER A 214 11.35 -11.54 9.83
N SER A 215 12.16 -10.53 9.50
CA SER A 215 13.40 -10.23 10.24
C SER A 215 13.17 -9.42 11.53
N HIS A 216 11.94 -8.89 11.74
CA HIS A 216 11.61 -8.03 12.87
C HIS A 216 10.41 -8.56 13.70
N TYR A 217 9.55 -9.38 13.10
CA TYR A 217 8.34 -9.92 13.71
C TYR A 217 8.29 -11.45 13.60
N ASP A 218 7.78 -12.11 14.63
CA ASP A 218 7.61 -13.58 14.67
C ASP A 218 6.42 -14.05 13.85
N SER A 219 5.43 -13.19 13.64
CA SER A 219 4.14 -13.55 13.05
C SER A 219 3.60 -12.45 12.12
N ILE A 220 2.90 -12.85 11.06
CA ILE A 220 2.30 -11.95 10.06
C ILE A 220 0.84 -12.30 9.88
N VAL A 221 -0.06 -11.34 10.12
CA VAL A 221 -1.48 -11.41 9.74
C VAL A 221 -1.69 -10.51 8.52
N SER A 222 -1.94 -11.10 7.35
CA SER A 222 -2.01 -10.41 6.07
C SER A 222 -3.43 -10.46 5.50
N ILE A 223 -4.11 -9.31 5.47
CA ILE A 223 -5.54 -9.20 5.14
C ILE A 223 -5.67 -8.46 3.80
N HIS A 224 -6.31 -9.09 2.80
CA HIS A 224 -6.31 -8.58 1.44
C HIS A 224 -7.70 -8.41 0.85
N LEU A 225 -7.76 -7.56 -0.21
CA LEU A 225 -8.91 -7.44 -1.09
C LEU A 225 -9.52 -8.81 -1.38
N SER A 226 -10.86 -8.85 -1.41
CA SER A 226 -11.59 -10.07 -1.76
C SER A 226 -11.02 -10.74 -3.02
N LYS A 227 -10.76 -12.04 -2.91
CA LYS A 227 -10.33 -12.90 -4.04
C LYS A 227 -11.32 -12.91 -5.21
N LYS A 228 -12.58 -12.51 -4.98
CA LYS A 228 -13.62 -12.38 -6.02
C LYS A 228 -13.49 -11.07 -6.80
N ILE A 229 -12.72 -10.10 -6.30
CA ILE A 229 -12.53 -8.78 -6.91
C ILE A 229 -11.15 -8.66 -7.57
N SER A 230 -10.13 -9.24 -6.93
CA SER A 230 -8.72 -9.13 -7.34
C SER A 230 -7.94 -10.40 -7.06
N GLY A 231 -6.92 -10.67 -7.88
CA GLY A 231 -5.96 -11.74 -7.61
C GLY A 231 -4.92 -11.42 -6.52
N THR A 232 -5.03 -10.26 -5.85
CA THR A 232 -4.10 -9.80 -4.80
C THR A 232 -3.96 -10.82 -3.68
N TYR A 233 -5.08 -11.34 -3.15
CA TYR A 233 -5.08 -12.40 -2.15
C TYR A 233 -4.25 -13.61 -2.59
N GLN A 234 -4.45 -14.08 -3.83
CA GLN A 234 -3.71 -15.25 -4.35
C GLN A 234 -2.22 -14.97 -4.51
N SER A 235 -1.84 -13.75 -4.87
CA SER A 235 -0.43 -13.33 -4.90
C SER A 235 0.22 -13.41 -3.52
N GLY A 236 -0.49 -12.95 -2.48
CA GLY A 236 -0.06 -13.08 -1.08
C GLY A 236 0.11 -14.53 -0.64
N VAL A 237 -0.88 -15.40 -0.94
CA VAL A 237 -0.82 -16.85 -0.66
C VAL A 237 0.40 -17.50 -1.34
N ASN A 238 0.66 -17.15 -2.61
CA ASN A 238 1.77 -17.73 -3.36
C ASN A 238 3.14 -17.25 -2.82
N ALA A 239 3.21 -16.03 -2.32
CA ALA A 239 4.41 -15.50 -1.66
C ALA A 239 4.66 -16.21 -0.32
N ALA A 240 3.63 -16.32 0.53
CA ALA A 240 3.72 -16.93 1.85
C ALA A 240 4.31 -18.35 1.83
N LYS A 241 3.99 -19.14 0.80
CA LYS A 241 4.53 -20.50 0.62
C LYS A 241 6.06 -20.57 0.48
N LYS A 242 6.71 -19.44 0.14
CA LYS A 242 8.16 -19.38 -0.15
C LYS A 242 8.96 -18.73 0.97
N ILE A 243 8.30 -18.23 2.01
CA ILE A 243 8.92 -17.45 3.07
C ILE A 243 9.15 -18.29 4.31
N LYS A 244 10.32 -18.12 4.92
CA LYS A 244 10.66 -18.74 6.21
C LYS A 244 10.30 -17.77 7.33
N VAL A 245 9.03 -17.75 7.73
CA VAL A 245 8.55 -17.04 8.92
C VAL A 245 7.89 -18.07 9.85
N LYS A 246 7.93 -17.84 11.17
CA LYS A 246 7.38 -18.77 12.16
C LYS A 246 5.88 -18.96 11.96
N ASN A 247 5.15 -17.87 11.80
CA ASN A 247 3.71 -17.88 11.61
C ASN A 247 3.29 -16.84 10.55
N ILE A 248 2.53 -17.24 9.55
CA ILE A 248 1.89 -16.33 8.60
C ILE A 248 0.50 -16.84 8.24
N GLU A 249 -0.49 -15.95 8.31
CA GLU A 249 -1.85 -16.22 7.85
C GLU A 249 -2.28 -15.18 6.83
N ILE A 250 -2.80 -15.65 5.70
CA ILE A 250 -3.34 -14.79 4.64
C ILE A 250 -4.86 -14.86 4.68
N ILE A 251 -5.50 -13.74 4.97
CA ILE A 251 -6.95 -13.65 5.15
C ILE A 251 -7.58 -12.96 3.93
N ASP A 252 -8.56 -13.63 3.32
CA ASP A 252 -9.48 -13.01 2.38
C ASP A 252 -10.49 -12.16 3.17
N SER A 253 -10.44 -10.83 2.98
CA SER A 253 -11.31 -9.90 3.73
C SER A 253 -12.78 -9.97 3.36
N TYR A 254 -13.13 -10.57 2.22
CA TYR A 254 -14.46 -10.45 1.59
C TYR A 254 -14.90 -9.00 1.35
N ASN A 255 -14.00 -8.07 1.45
CA ASN A 255 -14.21 -6.64 1.39
C ASN A 255 -13.23 -5.94 0.42
N ALA A 256 -13.40 -4.63 0.29
CA ALA A 256 -12.55 -3.70 -0.43
C ALA A 256 -12.59 -2.33 0.25
N SER A 257 -11.70 -1.41 -0.13
CA SER A 257 -11.73 -0.04 0.34
C SER A 257 -11.78 0.05 1.87
N VAL A 258 -12.69 0.85 2.37
CA VAL A 258 -12.91 1.06 3.81
C VAL A 258 -13.37 -0.19 4.57
N GLY A 259 -14.01 -1.16 3.90
CA GLY A 259 -14.36 -2.43 4.56
C GLY A 259 -13.13 -3.29 4.87
N LEU A 260 -12.14 -3.31 3.99
CA LEU A 260 -10.84 -3.91 4.24
C LEU A 260 -10.06 -3.10 5.29
N GLY A 261 -10.10 -1.75 5.21
CA GLY A 261 -9.48 -0.87 6.19
C GLY A 261 -10.00 -1.10 7.61
N LEU A 262 -11.32 -1.20 7.79
CA LEU A 262 -11.93 -1.49 9.09
C LEU A 262 -11.49 -2.84 9.69
N LEU A 263 -11.31 -3.86 8.86
CA LEU A 263 -10.79 -5.17 9.31
C LEU A 263 -9.33 -5.08 9.72
N ALA A 264 -8.53 -4.30 9.00
CA ALA A 264 -7.13 -4.06 9.34
C ALA A 264 -7.01 -3.30 10.68
N MET A 265 -7.80 -2.24 10.87
CA MET A 265 -7.89 -1.50 12.13
C MET A 265 -8.27 -2.42 13.30
N TYR A 266 -9.29 -3.27 13.09
CA TYR A 266 -9.70 -4.24 14.12
C TYR A 266 -8.57 -5.22 14.48
N ALA A 267 -7.79 -5.69 13.50
CA ALA A 267 -6.62 -6.53 13.77
C ALA A 267 -5.54 -5.80 14.56
N VAL A 268 -5.33 -4.49 14.27
CA VAL A 268 -4.41 -3.64 15.05
C VAL A 268 -4.91 -3.47 16.49
N ASP A 269 -6.19 -3.18 16.68
CA ASP A 269 -6.79 -3.03 18.01
C ASP A 269 -6.60 -4.31 18.85
N LEU A 270 -6.89 -5.47 18.26
CA LEU A 270 -6.67 -6.78 18.91
C LEU A 270 -5.19 -7.01 19.28
N ARG A 271 -4.26 -6.59 18.42
CA ARG A 271 -2.83 -6.65 18.71
C ARG A 271 -2.46 -5.72 19.87
N ARG A 272 -2.97 -4.49 19.86
CA ARG A 272 -2.78 -3.50 20.94
C ARG A 272 -3.34 -4.02 22.28
N ASP A 273 -4.44 -4.77 22.23
CA ASP A 273 -5.05 -5.47 23.38
C ASP A 273 -4.28 -6.74 23.81
N GLY A 274 -3.14 -7.06 23.22
CA GLY A 274 -2.31 -8.21 23.57
C GLY A 274 -2.87 -9.57 23.16
N LYS A 275 -3.80 -9.63 22.20
CA LYS A 275 -4.33 -10.89 21.68
C LYS A 275 -3.25 -11.68 20.93
N SER A 276 -3.25 -12.99 21.12
CA SER A 276 -2.33 -13.89 20.43
C SER A 276 -2.63 -13.97 18.92
N PHE A 277 -1.65 -14.41 18.13
CA PHE A 277 -1.77 -14.61 16.70
C PHE A 277 -3.04 -15.40 16.29
N ASN A 278 -3.30 -16.53 16.94
CA ASN A 278 -4.46 -17.36 16.63
C ASN A 278 -5.79 -16.68 17.02
N GLN A 279 -5.80 -15.92 18.12
CA GLN A 279 -6.99 -15.14 18.52
C GLN A 279 -7.29 -14.04 17.50
N ILE A 280 -6.27 -13.29 17.07
CA ILE A 280 -6.45 -12.26 16.03
C ILE A 280 -7.05 -12.85 14.76
N ILE A 281 -6.51 -13.96 14.27
CA ILE A 281 -7.01 -14.64 13.06
C ILE A 281 -8.49 -15.03 13.22
N SER A 282 -8.82 -15.68 14.32
CA SER A 282 -10.19 -16.17 14.58
C SER A 282 -11.17 -14.99 14.65
N MET A 283 -10.83 -13.95 15.42
CA MET A 283 -11.69 -12.79 15.64
C MET A 283 -11.84 -11.94 14.37
N VAL A 284 -10.77 -11.77 13.58
CA VAL A 284 -10.83 -11.08 12.28
C VAL A 284 -11.72 -11.84 11.29
N LYS A 285 -11.60 -13.19 11.24
CA LYS A 285 -12.46 -14.02 10.38
C LYS A 285 -13.93 -13.93 10.80
N GLU A 286 -14.24 -13.87 12.08
CA GLU A 286 -15.60 -13.65 12.57
C GLU A 286 -16.09 -12.24 12.25
N LYS A 287 -15.28 -11.22 12.56
CA LYS A 287 -15.62 -9.81 12.34
C LYS A 287 -15.82 -9.49 10.86
N ARG A 288 -15.13 -10.20 9.95
CA ARG A 288 -15.27 -10.09 8.51
C ARG A 288 -16.72 -10.22 8.04
N ASP A 289 -17.48 -11.14 8.61
CA ASP A 289 -18.86 -11.40 8.22
C ASP A 289 -19.83 -10.32 8.77
N LYS A 290 -19.37 -9.54 9.76
CA LYS A 290 -20.06 -8.39 10.37
C LYS A 290 -19.53 -7.02 9.85
N THR A 291 -18.69 -7.05 8.84
CA THR A 291 -18.12 -5.86 8.19
C THR A 291 -18.64 -5.77 6.76
N HIS A 292 -19.34 -4.69 6.45
CA HIS A 292 -19.98 -4.51 5.15
C HIS A 292 -19.48 -3.23 4.47
N VAL A 293 -19.22 -3.32 3.17
CA VAL A 293 -18.90 -2.15 2.35
C VAL A 293 -20.02 -1.86 1.36
N PHE A 294 -20.35 -0.58 1.21
CA PHE A 294 -21.33 -0.07 0.25
C PHE A 294 -20.69 1.08 -0.54
N LEU A 295 -20.97 1.13 -1.84
CA LEU A 295 -20.38 2.05 -2.77
C LEU A 295 -21.47 2.65 -3.67
N VAL A 296 -21.45 3.97 -3.83
CA VAL A 296 -22.26 4.69 -4.82
C VAL A 296 -21.32 5.42 -5.76
N LEU A 297 -21.49 5.17 -7.06
CA LEU A 297 -20.69 5.75 -8.12
C LEU A 297 -21.46 6.89 -8.80
N ASP A 298 -20.74 7.95 -9.15
CA ASP A 298 -21.32 9.03 -9.94
C ASP A 298 -21.57 8.60 -11.39
N ASP A 299 -20.64 7.80 -11.95
CA ASP A 299 -20.76 7.21 -13.29
C ASP A 299 -20.27 5.75 -13.27
N LEU A 300 -21.13 4.84 -13.71
CA LEU A 300 -20.82 3.41 -13.82
C LEU A 300 -19.83 3.07 -14.94
N LYS A 301 -19.48 4.04 -15.82
CA LYS A 301 -18.54 3.77 -16.91
C LYS A 301 -17.17 3.27 -16.42
N TYR A 302 -16.73 3.75 -15.25
CA TYR A 302 -15.41 3.43 -14.71
C TYR A 302 -15.33 1.98 -14.26
N ILE A 303 -16.31 1.49 -13.49
CA ILE A 303 -16.34 0.12 -12.99
C ILE A 303 -16.59 -0.90 -14.12
N VAL A 304 -17.34 -0.48 -15.15
CA VAL A 304 -17.57 -1.31 -16.36
C VAL A 304 -16.30 -1.38 -17.21
N LYS A 305 -15.63 -0.25 -17.48
CA LYS A 305 -14.33 -0.23 -18.17
C LYS A 305 -13.27 -1.03 -17.41
N GLY A 306 -13.33 -1.02 -16.09
CA GLY A 306 -12.47 -1.82 -15.24
C GLY A 306 -12.79 -3.31 -15.21
N GLY A 307 -13.89 -3.76 -15.83
CA GLY A 307 -14.30 -5.16 -15.91
C GLY A 307 -14.87 -5.75 -14.60
N ARG A 308 -15.22 -4.93 -13.60
CA ARG A 308 -15.76 -5.37 -12.31
C ARG A 308 -17.28 -5.33 -12.25
N LEU A 309 -17.93 -4.77 -13.28
CA LEU A 309 -19.39 -4.79 -13.44
C LEU A 309 -19.75 -5.05 -14.90
N PRO A 310 -20.73 -5.91 -15.21
CA PRO A 310 -21.22 -6.12 -16.57
C PRO A 310 -21.83 -4.83 -17.18
N ALA A 311 -21.55 -4.57 -18.46
CA ALA A 311 -22.03 -3.37 -19.16
C ALA A 311 -23.57 -3.27 -19.17
N LYS A 312 -24.28 -4.39 -19.21
CA LYS A 312 -25.76 -4.46 -19.16
C LYS A 312 -26.35 -3.72 -17.95
N ILE A 313 -25.66 -3.78 -16.79
CA ILE A 313 -26.11 -3.08 -15.57
C ILE A 313 -26.06 -1.56 -15.77
N LYS A 314 -25.02 -1.05 -16.42
CA LYS A 314 -24.91 0.38 -16.75
C LYS A 314 -26.04 0.82 -17.68
N THR A 315 -26.30 0.08 -18.74
CA THR A 315 -27.37 0.40 -19.71
C THR A 315 -28.73 0.51 -19.03
N ILE A 316 -29.08 -0.46 -18.18
CA ILE A 316 -30.34 -0.44 -17.42
C ILE A 316 -30.37 0.74 -16.43
N ALA A 317 -29.28 0.97 -15.71
CA ALA A 317 -29.20 2.06 -14.73
C ALA A 317 -29.35 3.44 -15.39
N ASP A 318 -28.72 3.66 -16.53
CA ASP A 318 -28.80 4.93 -17.27
C ASP A 318 -30.21 5.15 -17.86
N LEU A 319 -30.83 4.11 -18.44
CA LEU A 319 -32.17 4.16 -19.02
C LEU A 319 -33.23 4.59 -17.99
N PHE A 320 -33.16 4.04 -16.78
CA PHE A 320 -34.11 4.33 -15.70
C PHE A 320 -33.64 5.40 -14.72
N ARG A 321 -32.52 6.10 -15.00
CA ARG A 321 -31.90 7.09 -14.12
C ARG A 321 -31.64 6.55 -12.68
N LEU A 322 -31.27 5.29 -12.61
CA LEU A 322 -30.98 4.61 -11.35
C LEU A 322 -29.51 4.78 -10.96
N ARG A 323 -29.26 4.77 -9.66
CA ARG A 323 -27.92 4.69 -9.08
C ARG A 323 -27.86 3.42 -8.20
N PRO A 324 -27.26 2.34 -8.70
CA PRO A 324 -27.10 1.14 -7.89
C PRO A 324 -26.17 1.40 -6.72
N VAL A 325 -26.57 0.96 -5.54
CA VAL A 325 -25.70 0.79 -4.41
C VAL A 325 -24.99 -0.56 -4.60
N ILE A 326 -23.68 -0.52 -4.76
CA ILE A 326 -22.86 -1.70 -4.95
C ILE A 326 -22.24 -2.07 -3.60
N GLY A 327 -22.07 -3.34 -3.32
CA GLY A 327 -21.40 -3.80 -2.11
C GLY A 327 -20.97 -5.25 -2.25
N THR A 328 -20.22 -5.75 -1.27
CA THR A 328 -19.81 -7.15 -1.24
C THR A 328 -20.91 -8.05 -0.68
N LYS A 329 -21.02 -9.25 -1.21
CA LYS A 329 -21.91 -10.33 -0.78
C LYS A 329 -21.30 -11.67 -1.18
N ASN A 330 -21.73 -12.77 -0.52
CA ASN A 330 -21.32 -14.12 -0.90
C ASN A 330 -19.79 -14.25 -1.04
N GLU A 331 -19.07 -14.24 0.06
CA GLU A 331 -17.61 -14.31 0.10
C GLU A 331 -16.91 -13.19 -0.70
N GLY A 332 -17.46 -11.99 -0.66
CA GLY A 332 -16.81 -10.79 -1.20
C GLY A 332 -17.06 -10.50 -2.68
N GLN A 333 -18.05 -11.12 -3.32
CA GLN A 333 -18.44 -10.79 -4.67
C GLN A 333 -19.13 -9.41 -4.72
N LEU A 334 -18.76 -8.54 -5.68
CA LEU A 334 -19.47 -7.29 -5.94
C LEU A 334 -20.86 -7.55 -6.50
N LYS A 335 -21.88 -7.01 -5.86
CA LYS A 335 -23.29 -7.10 -6.27
C LYS A 335 -24.03 -5.80 -5.99
N ALA A 336 -25.12 -5.58 -6.72
CA ALA A 336 -26.10 -4.57 -6.34
C ALA A 336 -26.74 -4.95 -4.99
N ARG A 337 -26.74 -4.02 -4.05
CA ARG A 337 -27.29 -4.15 -2.68
C ARG A 337 -28.53 -3.31 -2.50
N GLY A 338 -28.81 -2.43 -3.44
CA GLY A 338 -29.95 -1.54 -3.49
C GLY A 338 -29.88 -0.61 -4.68
N VAL A 339 -30.87 0.26 -4.80
CA VAL A 339 -30.98 1.23 -5.88
C VAL A 339 -31.48 2.56 -5.33
N LEU A 340 -30.85 3.65 -5.76
CA LEU A 340 -31.26 5.02 -5.47
C LEU A 340 -31.82 5.67 -6.75
N TRP A 341 -32.93 6.40 -6.60
CA TRP A 341 -33.61 7.03 -7.75
C TRP A 341 -33.16 8.46 -8.00
N GLY A 342 -32.93 8.82 -9.25
CA GLY A 342 -32.56 10.18 -9.68
C GLY A 342 -31.11 10.52 -9.32
N ARG A 343 -30.68 11.74 -9.67
CA ARG A 343 -29.28 12.19 -9.53
C ARG A 343 -29.06 13.24 -8.45
N SER A 344 -30.10 13.87 -7.93
CA SER A 344 -30.03 14.91 -6.90
C SER A 344 -30.07 14.32 -5.48
N ASN A 345 -29.47 15.02 -4.51
CA ASN A 345 -29.48 14.67 -3.09
C ASN A 345 -29.01 13.24 -2.80
N MET A 346 -27.95 12.81 -3.49
CA MET A 346 -27.44 11.44 -3.41
C MET A 346 -26.98 11.08 -2.01
N GLU A 347 -26.35 12.01 -1.29
CA GLU A 347 -25.86 11.81 0.07
C GLU A 347 -27.02 11.48 1.02
N SER A 348 -28.14 12.21 0.91
CA SER A 348 -29.35 11.96 1.75
C SER A 348 -30.01 10.63 1.43
N LYS A 349 -30.12 10.28 0.15
CA LYS A 349 -30.68 8.99 -0.29
C LYS A 349 -29.78 7.82 0.15
N PHE A 350 -28.46 8.01 0.02
CA PHE A 350 -27.51 7.00 0.46
C PHE A 350 -27.51 6.84 1.98
N ALA A 351 -27.57 7.95 2.75
CA ALA A 351 -27.71 7.90 4.20
C ALA A 351 -29.01 7.18 4.63
N ASN A 352 -30.12 7.40 3.94
CA ASN A 352 -31.39 6.69 4.23
C ASN A 352 -31.28 5.18 3.95
N PHE A 353 -30.64 4.81 2.83
CA PHE A 353 -30.38 3.41 2.52
C PHE A 353 -29.48 2.75 3.58
N LEU A 354 -28.40 3.42 3.97
CA LEU A 354 -27.47 2.92 4.98
C LEU A 354 -28.11 2.81 6.36
N GLY A 355 -29.00 3.76 6.72
CA GLY A 355 -29.77 3.71 7.96
C GLY A 355 -30.59 2.44 8.11
N SER A 356 -31.06 1.84 7.00
CA SER A 356 -31.72 0.53 7.05
C SER A 356 -30.78 -0.64 7.33
N LYS A 357 -29.47 -0.42 7.35
CA LYS A 357 -28.43 -1.42 7.64
C LYS A 357 -27.86 -1.30 9.04
N ILE A 358 -28.16 -0.20 9.72
CA ILE A 358 -27.70 0.07 11.08
C ILE A 358 -28.84 -0.33 12.04
N ASN A 359 -28.57 -1.33 12.88
CA ASN A 359 -29.50 -1.81 13.89
C ASN A 359 -29.22 -1.09 15.22
N ASN A 360 -30.23 -0.54 15.85
CA ASN A 360 -30.09 0.23 17.11
C ASN A 360 -29.63 -0.64 18.30
N ASN A 361 -29.68 -1.96 18.19
CA ASN A 361 -29.24 -2.88 19.24
C ASN A 361 -27.71 -3.09 19.29
N PHE A 362 -26.97 -2.60 18.30
CA PHE A 362 -25.53 -2.74 18.20
C PHE A 362 -24.85 -1.39 18.08
N ASN A 363 -23.61 -1.30 18.52
CA ASN A 363 -22.77 -0.16 18.23
C ASN A 363 -21.97 -0.39 16.94
N TYR A 364 -21.59 0.71 16.30
CA TYR A 364 -20.92 0.65 15.01
C TYR A 364 -19.68 1.55 14.94
N ARG A 365 -18.68 1.04 14.26
CA ARG A 365 -17.57 1.81 13.67
C ARG A 365 -17.87 1.98 12.19
N ILE A 366 -17.81 3.21 11.68
CA ILE A 366 -17.97 3.47 10.25
C ILE A 366 -16.74 4.18 9.68
N MET A 367 -16.47 3.93 8.41
CA MET A 367 -15.46 4.68 7.67
C MET A 367 -16.01 5.03 6.29
N ILE A 368 -15.88 6.30 5.91
CA ILE A 368 -16.27 6.80 4.59
C ILE A 368 -15.01 7.12 3.80
N ALA A 369 -14.92 6.61 2.56
CA ALA A 369 -13.93 7.05 1.60
C ALA A 369 -14.59 7.84 0.47
N HIS A 370 -13.97 8.96 0.09
CA HIS A 370 -14.45 9.81 -1.00
C HIS A 370 -13.44 9.89 -2.15
N ALA A 371 -13.94 9.84 -3.39
CA ALA A 371 -13.15 9.99 -4.59
C ALA A 371 -13.11 11.47 -5.02
N ASN A 372 -12.12 12.24 -4.51
CA ASN A 372 -12.00 13.69 -4.75
C ASN A 372 -13.33 14.44 -4.51
N SER A 373 -14.03 14.12 -3.43
CA SER A 373 -15.35 14.70 -3.12
C SER A 373 -15.59 14.87 -1.60
N LEU A 374 -14.64 15.52 -0.93
CA LEU A 374 -14.64 15.74 0.52
C LEU A 374 -15.97 16.31 1.04
N LYS A 375 -16.54 17.30 0.32
CA LYS A 375 -17.84 17.91 0.70
C LYS A 375 -18.98 16.88 0.74
N LYS A 376 -19.05 15.95 -0.21
CA LYS A 376 -20.05 14.88 -0.23
C LYS A 376 -19.80 13.88 0.89
N GLY A 377 -18.53 13.54 1.16
CA GLY A 377 -18.15 12.66 2.27
C GLY A 377 -18.56 13.24 3.62
N ASN A 378 -18.23 14.50 3.91
CA ASN A 378 -18.66 15.21 5.11
C ASN A 378 -20.20 15.25 5.24
N ARG A 379 -20.89 15.58 4.14
CA ARG A 379 -22.37 15.64 4.17
C ARG A 379 -23.00 14.27 4.49
N LEU A 380 -22.45 13.19 3.92
CA LEU A 380 -22.93 11.84 4.24
C LEU A 380 -22.68 11.50 5.71
N LEU A 381 -21.52 11.82 6.25
CA LEU A 381 -21.15 11.59 7.65
C LEU A 381 -22.09 12.35 8.59
N GLU A 382 -22.30 13.64 8.38
CA GLU A 382 -23.25 14.46 9.18
C GLU A 382 -24.64 13.85 9.22
N LEU A 383 -25.16 13.41 8.06
CA LEU A 383 -26.49 12.84 7.95
C LEU A 383 -26.62 11.52 8.73
N LEU A 384 -25.57 10.70 8.75
CA LEU A 384 -25.55 9.44 9.48
C LEU A 384 -25.45 9.68 10.99
N LEU A 385 -24.54 10.55 11.44
CA LEU A 385 -24.34 10.85 12.86
C LEU A 385 -25.57 11.52 13.48
N LYS A 386 -26.29 12.36 12.71
CA LYS A 386 -27.53 12.96 13.17
C LYS A 386 -28.65 11.93 13.43
N LYS A 387 -28.64 10.80 12.70
CA LYS A 387 -29.72 9.78 12.77
C LYS A 387 -29.40 8.62 13.69
N HIS A 388 -28.12 8.32 13.88
CA HIS A 388 -27.67 7.08 14.51
C HIS A 388 -26.69 7.36 15.63
N THR A 389 -27.17 7.48 16.86
CA THR A 389 -26.36 7.74 18.07
C THR A 389 -25.51 6.53 18.49
N ASN A 390 -25.77 5.38 17.91
CA ASN A 390 -25.02 4.15 18.11
C ASN A 390 -23.83 3.98 17.14
N ILE A 391 -23.51 4.96 16.31
CA ILE A 391 -22.22 5.10 15.66
C ILE A 391 -21.27 5.70 16.68
N LYS A 392 -20.33 4.88 17.19
CA LYS A 392 -19.38 5.27 18.25
C LYS A 392 -18.06 5.77 17.71
N GLU A 393 -17.63 5.25 16.57
CA GLU A 393 -16.38 5.61 15.92
C GLU A 393 -16.63 5.89 14.44
N HIS A 394 -16.01 6.92 13.93
CA HIS A 394 -16.17 7.29 12.53
C HIS A 394 -14.90 7.91 11.95
N TYR A 395 -14.64 7.62 10.69
CA TYR A 395 -13.49 8.09 9.94
C TYR A 395 -13.91 8.58 8.56
N LEU A 396 -13.20 9.57 8.04
CA LEU A 396 -13.34 10.07 6.67
C LEU A 396 -11.97 10.08 6.02
N VAL A 397 -11.82 9.35 4.92
CA VAL A 397 -10.55 9.16 4.22
C VAL A 397 -10.70 9.41 2.73
N GLU A 398 -9.59 9.57 2.03
CA GLU A 398 -9.58 9.69 0.58
C GLU A 398 -9.42 8.31 -0.09
N LEU A 399 -10.22 8.04 -1.11
CA LEU A 399 -10.16 6.80 -1.88
C LEU A 399 -8.91 6.77 -2.75
N GLY A 400 -8.05 5.77 -2.58
CA GLY A 400 -6.82 5.61 -3.34
C GLY A 400 -7.01 5.37 -4.84
N GLY A 401 -5.96 5.63 -5.64
CA GLY A 401 -6.00 5.53 -7.10
C GLY A 401 -6.29 4.13 -7.63
N ALA A 402 -5.82 3.08 -6.94
CA ALA A 402 -6.09 1.69 -7.33
C ALA A 402 -7.59 1.38 -7.39
N LEU A 403 -8.36 1.83 -6.42
CA LEU A 403 -9.81 1.68 -6.40
C LEU A 403 -10.49 2.83 -7.18
N GLY A 404 -9.90 4.02 -7.17
CA GLY A 404 -10.33 5.18 -7.96
C GLY A 404 -10.45 4.90 -9.45
N ALA A 405 -9.54 4.09 -10.01
CA ALA A 405 -9.58 3.65 -11.39
C ALA A 405 -10.91 2.94 -11.77
N HIS A 406 -11.52 2.25 -10.80
CA HIS A 406 -12.78 1.53 -10.99
C HIS A 406 -14.00 2.31 -10.51
N SER A 407 -13.86 3.14 -9.48
CA SER A 407 -14.97 3.92 -8.94
C SER A 407 -15.23 5.22 -9.69
N GLY A 408 -14.18 5.81 -10.26
CA GLY A 408 -14.22 7.15 -10.84
C GLY A 408 -14.30 8.26 -9.80
N PRO A 409 -14.21 9.52 -10.23
CA PRO A 409 -14.34 10.67 -9.35
C PRO A 409 -15.75 10.78 -8.79
N GLN A 410 -15.89 11.49 -7.66
CA GLN A 410 -17.15 11.75 -6.96
C GLN A 410 -17.83 10.51 -6.35
N ALA A 411 -17.21 9.33 -6.40
CA ALA A 411 -17.71 8.15 -5.72
C ALA A 411 -17.62 8.29 -4.20
N LEU A 412 -18.56 7.64 -3.50
CA LEU A 412 -18.56 7.48 -2.05
C LEU A 412 -18.59 6.00 -1.70
N SER A 413 -17.66 5.57 -0.86
CA SER A 413 -17.63 4.24 -0.27
C SER A 413 -17.82 4.35 1.23
N ILE A 414 -18.61 3.49 1.84
CA ILE A 414 -18.76 3.40 3.29
C ILE A 414 -18.60 1.96 3.76
N GLY A 415 -17.76 1.79 4.77
CA GLY A 415 -17.67 0.59 5.58
C GLY A 415 -18.48 0.74 6.84
N ILE A 416 -19.24 -0.30 7.18
CA ILE A 416 -20.00 -0.41 8.41
C ILE A 416 -19.53 -1.68 9.12
N GLN A 417 -19.01 -1.53 10.32
CA GLN A 417 -18.54 -2.63 11.15
C GLN A 417 -19.24 -2.57 12.51
N GLU A 418 -19.85 -3.68 12.89
CA GLU A 418 -20.43 -3.85 14.21
C GLU A 418 -19.31 -3.94 15.26
N ILE A 419 -19.41 -3.14 16.33
CA ILE A 419 -18.55 -3.17 17.51
C ILE A 419 -19.39 -3.48 18.74
N ASN A 420 -18.77 -4.15 19.71
CA ASN A 420 -19.46 -4.55 20.94
C ASN A 420 -19.69 -3.36 21.88
#